data_1b446d2c84fcb58fa7bf8a33b9549e2a
#
_entry.id   1b446d2c84fcb58fa7bf8a33b9549e2a
#
_cell.length_a   1.000
_cell.length_b   1.000
_cell.length_c   1.000
_cell.angle_alpha   90.00
_cell.angle_beta   90.00
_cell.angle_gamma   90.00
#
_symmetry.space_group_name_H-M   'P 1'
#
loop_
_entity.id
_entity.type
_entity.pdbx_description
1 polymer ?
#
loop_
_entity_poly.entity_id
_entity_poly.type
_entity_poly.pdbx_seq_one_letter_code
_entity_poly.pdbx_strand_id
1 'polypeptide(L)'
;MRFELVAHEARTVFLAGSFNNWNPTATPMMRLHDCKWAKELWLPAGRYEYLFVVDGQWIADPKAQDYVPNPFGGCNCVLKVE
;
A
#
# COMPACT_ATOMS: atom_id res chain seq x y z
N MET A 1 -3.03 4.38 -11.36
CA MET A 1 -1.85 4.02 -10.53
C MET A 1 -1.94 2.55 -10.13
N ARG A 2 -0.89 1.81 -10.37
CA ARG A 2 -0.84 0.38 -10.05
C ARG A 2 0.07 0.13 -8.85
N PHE A 3 -0.47 -0.54 -7.84
CA PHE A 3 0.28 -0.99 -6.67
C PHE A 3 0.56 -2.48 -6.79
N GLU A 4 1.77 -2.89 -6.46
CA GLU A 4 2.16 -4.30 -6.50
C GLU A 4 2.99 -4.64 -5.27
N LEU A 5 2.81 -5.87 -4.78
CA LEU A 5 3.58 -6.39 -3.65
C LEU A 5 3.77 -7.90 -3.85
N VAL A 6 4.97 -8.37 -3.59
CA VAL A 6 5.23 -9.81 -3.49
C VAL A 6 5.12 -10.19 -2.02
N ALA A 7 4.18 -11.06 -1.70
CA ALA A 7 3.94 -11.48 -0.32
C ALA A 7 3.68 -12.99 -0.30
N HIS A 8 4.72 -13.74 0.06
CA HIS A 8 4.63 -15.20 0.15
C HIS A 8 3.73 -15.60 1.32
N GLU A 9 2.87 -16.58 1.11
CA GLU A 9 2.00 -17.14 2.14
C GLU A 9 1.00 -16.17 2.76
N ALA A 10 0.86 -14.95 2.20
CA ALA A 10 -0.14 -14.01 2.67
C ALA A 10 -1.55 -14.51 2.31
N ARG A 11 -2.49 -14.30 3.21
CA ARG A 11 -3.90 -14.62 2.98
C ARG A 11 -4.67 -13.40 2.47
N THR A 12 -4.33 -12.23 2.99
CA THR A 12 -4.97 -10.97 2.60
C THR A 12 -3.92 -9.89 2.49
N VAL A 13 -4.09 -9.01 1.51
CA VAL A 13 -3.29 -7.80 1.38
C VAL A 13 -4.23 -6.66 1.04
N PHE A 14 -4.15 -5.59 1.83
CA PHE A 14 -4.93 -4.37 1.63
C PHE A 14 -3.99 -3.19 1.47
N LEU A 15 -4.49 -2.12 0.86
CA LEU A 15 -3.84 -0.82 0.85
C LEU A 15 -4.54 0.09 1.84
N ALA A 16 -3.76 0.80 2.65
CA ALA A 16 -4.27 1.85 3.51
C ALA A 16 -3.45 3.10 3.28
N GLY A 17 -4.09 4.22 3.13
CA GLY A 17 -3.40 5.46 2.86
C GLY A 17 -4.31 6.67 2.91
N SER A 18 -3.74 7.82 2.60
CA SER A 18 -4.48 9.07 2.60
C SER A 18 -5.63 9.09 1.60
N PHE A 19 -5.61 8.21 0.61
CA PHE A 19 -6.68 8.09 -0.39
C PHE A 19 -7.91 7.34 0.11
N ASN A 20 -7.86 6.67 1.25
CA ASN A 20 -9.00 5.93 1.82
C ASN A 20 -9.13 6.13 3.33
N ASN A 21 -8.65 7.27 3.83
CA ASN A 21 -8.69 7.62 5.26
C ASN A 21 -7.98 6.58 6.15
N TRP A 22 -6.94 5.96 5.62
CA TRP A 22 -6.14 4.97 6.35
C TRP A 22 -6.95 3.76 6.83
N ASN A 23 -8.05 3.46 6.14
CA ASN A 23 -8.88 2.30 6.48
C ASN A 23 -8.17 1.01 6.04
N PRO A 24 -7.83 0.12 6.98
CA PRO A 24 -7.03 -1.07 6.66
C PRO A 24 -7.79 -2.17 5.91
N THR A 25 -9.09 -2.00 5.69
CA THR A 25 -9.92 -3.02 5.03
C THR A 25 -10.74 -2.48 3.86
N ALA A 26 -10.56 -1.21 3.49
CA ALA A 26 -11.39 -0.59 2.45
C ALA A 26 -10.90 -0.93 1.03
N THR A 27 -9.62 -1.23 0.84
CA THR A 27 -9.02 -1.38 -0.49
C THR A 27 -8.24 -2.69 -0.57
N PRO A 28 -8.95 -3.82 -0.82
CA PRO A 28 -8.27 -5.11 -0.96
C PRO A 28 -7.47 -5.18 -2.25
N MET A 29 -6.31 -5.81 -2.19
CA MET A 29 -5.52 -6.12 -3.36
C MET A 29 -5.90 -7.48 -3.92
N MET A 30 -5.70 -7.67 -5.21
CA MET A 30 -6.00 -8.93 -5.89
C MET A 30 -4.75 -9.80 -5.93
N ARG A 31 -4.90 -11.05 -5.54
CA ARG A 31 -3.83 -12.03 -5.65
C ARG A 31 -3.72 -12.50 -7.09
N LEU A 32 -2.53 -12.33 -7.65
CA LEU A 32 -2.16 -12.88 -8.94
C LEU A 32 -1.39 -14.19 -8.75
N HIS A 33 -0.69 -14.65 -9.76
CA HIS A 33 0.16 -15.83 -9.63
C HIS A 33 1.50 -15.46 -8.97
N ASP A 34 2.27 -16.46 -8.56
CA ASP A 34 3.64 -16.31 -8.01
C ASP A 34 3.71 -15.40 -6.78
N CYS A 35 2.70 -15.48 -5.92
CA CYS A 35 2.65 -14.71 -4.67
C CYS A 35 2.62 -13.19 -4.88
N LYS A 36 2.26 -12.74 -6.06
CA LYS A 36 2.18 -11.33 -6.41
C LYS A 36 0.77 -10.81 -6.19
N TRP A 37 0.66 -9.66 -5.56
CA TRP A 37 -0.60 -8.96 -5.31
C TRP A 37 -0.58 -7.64 -6.06
N ALA A 38 -1.72 -7.23 -6.58
CA ALA A 38 -1.84 -6.00 -7.35
C ALA A 38 -3.17 -5.31 -7.12
N LYS A 39 -3.17 -3.99 -7.31
CA LYS A 39 -4.38 -3.18 -7.28
C LYS A 39 -4.18 -1.96 -8.15
N GLU A 40 -5.17 -1.71 -9.02
CA GLU A 40 -5.26 -0.47 -9.78
C GLU A 40 -6.16 0.52 -9.03
N LEU A 41 -5.66 1.74 -8.84
CA LEU A 41 -6.45 2.84 -8.31
C LEU A 41 -6.33 4.03 -9.24
N TRP A 42 -7.45 4.69 -9.50
CA TRP A 42 -7.42 5.98 -10.15
C TRP A 42 -7.22 7.05 -9.07
N LEU A 43 -6.09 7.75 -9.14
CA LEU A 43 -5.74 8.81 -8.19
C LEU A 43 -5.48 10.10 -8.96
N PRO A 44 -6.15 11.21 -8.61
CA PRO A 44 -5.84 12.52 -9.17
C PRO A 44 -4.39 12.90 -8.88
N ALA A 45 -3.87 13.83 -9.66
CA ALA A 45 -2.54 14.37 -9.42
C ALA A 45 -2.43 14.87 -7.98
N GLY A 46 -1.32 14.53 -7.31
CA GLY A 46 -1.13 14.91 -5.93
C GLY A 46 -0.11 14.03 -5.22
N ARG A 47 0.06 14.30 -3.95
CA ARG A 47 0.95 13.55 -3.08
C ARG A 47 0.13 12.70 -2.13
N TYR A 48 0.48 11.41 -2.03
CA TYR A 48 -0.22 10.45 -1.19
C TYR A 48 0.77 9.73 -0.29
N GLU A 49 0.29 9.30 0.86
CA GLU A 49 1.05 8.42 1.76
C GLU A 49 0.26 7.13 1.93
N TYR A 50 0.96 6.00 2.02
CA TYR A 50 0.32 4.70 2.12
C TYR A 50 1.20 3.65 2.77
N LEU A 51 0.57 2.55 3.17
CA LEU A 51 1.21 1.31 3.60
C LEU A 51 0.41 0.13 3.08
N PHE A 52 1.04 -1.03 3.01
CA PHE A 52 0.33 -2.29 2.81
C PHE A 52 -0.09 -2.84 4.17
N VAL A 53 -1.22 -3.55 4.20
CA VAL A 53 -1.66 -4.29 5.38
C VAL A 53 -1.71 -5.76 4.96
N VAL A 54 -0.74 -6.54 5.44
CA VAL A 54 -0.56 -7.94 5.06
C VAL A 54 -0.93 -8.80 6.27
N ASP A 55 -2.02 -9.55 6.15
CA ASP A 55 -2.54 -10.38 7.25
C ASP A 55 -2.65 -9.58 8.55
N GLY A 56 -3.13 -8.35 8.46
CA GLY A 56 -3.30 -7.46 9.61
C GLY A 56 -2.05 -6.70 10.05
N GLN A 57 -0.91 -6.91 9.40
CA GLN A 57 0.33 -6.20 9.73
C GLN A 57 0.62 -5.09 8.74
N TRP A 58 0.97 -3.92 9.25
CA TRP A 58 1.31 -2.76 8.43
C TRP A 58 2.75 -2.86 7.96
N ILE A 59 2.94 -2.85 6.64
CA ILE A 59 4.24 -3.09 6.01
C ILE A 59 4.51 -2.00 4.98
N ALA A 60 5.71 -1.41 5.03
CA ALA A 60 6.13 -0.44 4.05
C ALA A 60 6.43 -1.12 2.71
N ASP A 61 6.15 -0.40 1.62
CA ASP A 61 6.46 -0.84 0.27
C ASP A 61 7.98 -0.71 0.05
N PRO A 62 8.68 -1.81 -0.23
CA PRO A 62 10.14 -1.72 -0.47
C PRO A 62 10.51 -0.99 -1.76
N LYS A 63 9.53 -0.75 -2.63
CA LYS A 63 9.74 -0.05 -3.92
C LYS A 63 9.09 1.33 -3.95
N ALA A 64 8.80 1.92 -2.80
CA ALA A 64 8.19 3.25 -2.76
C ALA A 64 9.14 4.31 -3.31
N GLN A 65 8.55 5.38 -3.85
CA GLN A 65 9.33 6.53 -4.35
C GLN A 65 10.09 7.22 -3.24
N ASP A 66 9.48 7.31 -2.05
CA ASP A 66 10.06 8.00 -0.90
C ASP A 66 9.37 7.52 0.37
N TYR A 67 9.91 7.89 1.52
CA TYR A 67 9.38 7.53 2.83
C TYR A 67 9.41 8.75 3.74
N VAL A 68 8.42 8.85 4.63
CA VAL A 68 8.38 9.88 5.67
C VAL A 68 8.11 9.22 7.02
N PRO A 69 8.72 9.72 8.10
CA PRO A 69 8.44 9.19 9.43
C PRO A 69 6.96 9.34 9.78
N ASN A 70 6.42 8.37 10.51
CA ASN A 70 5.07 8.46 11.04
C ASN A 70 5.12 8.53 12.57
N PRO A 71 4.00 8.92 13.23
CA PRO A 71 4.01 9.10 14.68
C PRO A 71 4.08 7.80 15.49
N PHE A 72 4.08 6.64 14.83
CA PHE A 72 4.08 5.33 15.48
C PHE A 72 5.46 4.65 15.46
N GLY A 73 6.51 5.40 15.12
CA GLY A 73 7.87 4.86 15.11
C GLY A 73 8.30 4.19 13.82
N GLY A 74 7.48 4.20 12.80
CA GLY A 74 7.80 3.68 11.48
C GLY A 74 7.80 4.76 10.42
N CYS A 75 7.63 4.35 9.16
CA CYS A 75 7.57 5.27 8.02
C CYS A 75 6.36 4.96 7.16
N ASN A 76 5.75 6.00 6.61
CA ASN A 76 4.78 5.85 5.54
C ASN A 76 5.51 5.95 4.19
N CYS A 77 4.99 5.25 3.21
CA CYS A 77 5.48 5.37 1.83
C CYS A 77 4.86 6.59 1.18
N VAL A 78 5.61 7.27 0.34
CA VAL A 78 5.16 8.47 -0.37
C VAL A 78 5.04 8.17 -1.85
N LEU A 79 3.93 8.58 -2.43
CA LEU A 79 3.64 8.46 -3.85
C LEU A 79 3.24 9.84 -4.39
N LYS A 80 3.86 10.24 -5.48
CA LYS A 80 3.46 11.45 -6.22
C LYS A 80 2.88 11.03 -7.57
N VAL A 81 1.66 11.48 -7.83
CA VAL A 81 0.96 11.26 -9.11
C VAL A 81 0.95 12.59 -9.85
N GLU A 82 1.48 12.59 -11.06
CA GLU A 82 1.59 13.80 -11.89
C GLU A 82 0.48 13.91 -12.93
#